data_cb0d377a71b1bb834beb7dcd4d5f36b8
#
_entry.id   cb0d377a71b1bb834beb7dcd4d5f36b8
#
_cell.length_a   1.000
_cell.length_b   1.000
_cell.length_c   1.000
_cell.angle_alpha   90.00
_cell.angle_beta   90.00
_cell.angle_gamma   90.00
#
_symmetry.space_group_name_H-M   'P 1'
#
loop_
_entity.id
_entity.type
_entity.pdbx_description
1 polymer ?
#
loop_
_entity_poly.entity_id
_entity_poly.type
_entity_poly.pdbx_seq_one_letter_code
_entity_poly.pdbx_strand_id
1 'polypeptide(L)'
;LCIGNEKTMQFLEDVMAEITEIFPSRFVHIGGDEAPRSRWAKCPKCQARIQAEGLKADKRHTAEDRLQSYCMTRIEKFLNSKGRQIIGWDEILEGDVAPNATVMSWRGTSGGIKAARLGHDVIMTPNVYCYFDYFQTADTKDEPLGIGGYVPVEKVYSLDPTASLTDEQAKHILGAQANLWTEYIATTEHVEYMVLPRMAALAEVQWTQPEKKDYADFTRRLPRLMELYQRDGMNYAKHIFDIQAEFTTTQEETEEGNGTVVATLRTIDNAPVYYTLDGTEPTTASQRYNGTGIAIRQSADLRAVAIRPEGRSK
;
A
#
# COMPACT_ATOMS: atom_id res chain seq x y z
N LEU A 1 -0.02 -20.33 17.51
CA LEU A 1 0.67 -20.73 18.74
C LEU A 1 -0.29 -20.70 19.94
N CYS A 2 -0.01 -21.48 20.99
CA CYS A 2 -0.79 -21.50 22.24
C CYS A 2 -0.10 -20.61 23.29
N ILE A 3 -0.59 -19.39 23.47
CA ILE A 3 0.02 -18.38 24.37
C ILE A 3 -0.12 -18.80 25.85
N GLY A 4 -1.11 -19.62 26.18
CA GLY A 4 -1.24 -20.21 27.53
C GLY A 4 -0.18 -21.26 27.90
N ASN A 5 0.61 -21.72 26.91
CA ASN A 5 1.66 -22.71 27.15
C ASN A 5 3.01 -22.03 27.40
N GLU A 6 3.58 -22.19 28.58
CA GLU A 6 4.86 -21.55 28.94
C GLU A 6 6.01 -21.96 28.00
N LYS A 7 6.02 -23.21 27.53
CA LYS A 7 7.01 -23.65 26.54
C LYS A 7 6.94 -22.87 25.21
N THR A 8 5.75 -22.39 24.83
CA THR A 8 5.61 -21.51 23.65
C THR A 8 6.29 -20.16 23.88
N MET A 9 6.10 -19.60 25.06
CA MET A 9 6.72 -18.30 25.39
C MET A 9 8.25 -18.43 25.48
N GLN A 10 8.73 -19.50 26.10
CA GLN A 10 10.19 -19.79 26.13
C GLN A 10 10.76 -19.96 24.72
N PHE A 11 10.09 -20.71 23.85
CA PHE A 11 10.48 -20.88 22.45
C PHE A 11 10.57 -19.55 21.70
N LEU A 12 9.58 -18.65 21.92
CA LEU A 12 9.62 -17.32 21.30
C LEU A 12 10.81 -16.48 21.82
N GLU A 13 11.09 -16.54 23.12
CA GLU A 13 12.24 -15.87 23.72
C GLU A 13 13.57 -16.43 23.19
N ASP A 14 13.67 -17.75 23.02
CA ASP A 14 14.87 -18.41 22.45
C ASP A 14 15.10 -17.98 21.01
N VAL A 15 14.04 -17.94 20.17
CA VAL A 15 14.10 -17.43 18.79
C VAL A 15 14.56 -15.96 18.76
N MET A 16 13.98 -15.11 19.63
CA MET A 16 14.36 -13.71 19.69
C MET A 16 15.79 -13.53 20.18
N ALA A 17 16.31 -14.39 21.08
CA ALA A 17 17.69 -14.38 21.50
C ALA A 17 18.63 -14.58 20.30
N GLU A 18 18.38 -15.62 19.49
CA GLU A 18 19.17 -15.93 18.29
C GLU A 18 19.08 -14.80 17.25
N ILE A 19 17.91 -14.26 16.99
CA ILE A 19 17.70 -13.11 16.08
C ILE A 19 18.54 -11.90 16.50
N THR A 20 18.59 -11.59 17.79
CA THR A 20 19.36 -10.44 18.29
C THR A 20 20.88 -10.64 18.23
N GLU A 21 21.37 -11.87 18.14
CA GLU A 21 22.77 -12.18 17.90
C GLU A 21 23.14 -12.02 16.42
N ILE A 22 22.22 -12.41 15.50
CA ILE A 22 22.46 -12.36 14.06
C ILE A 22 22.32 -10.92 13.52
N PHE A 23 21.28 -10.19 13.97
CA PHE A 23 20.94 -8.86 13.46
C PHE A 23 21.25 -7.77 14.49
N PRO A 24 22.13 -6.80 14.17
CA PRO A 24 22.52 -5.75 15.10
C PRO A 24 21.48 -4.60 15.23
N SER A 25 20.38 -4.65 14.49
CA SER A 25 19.36 -3.59 14.48
C SER A 25 18.80 -3.32 15.88
N ARG A 26 18.61 -2.04 16.20
CA ARG A 26 17.90 -1.62 17.40
C ARG A 26 16.45 -2.10 17.40
N PHE A 27 15.82 -2.18 16.22
CA PHE A 27 14.42 -2.55 16.07
C PHE A 27 14.29 -4.01 15.61
N VAL A 28 13.35 -4.73 16.19
CA VAL A 28 12.96 -6.09 15.81
C VAL A 28 11.46 -6.11 15.53
N HIS A 29 11.08 -6.44 14.31
CA HIS A 29 9.66 -6.59 13.96
C HIS A 29 9.17 -7.95 14.42
N ILE A 30 8.14 -7.99 15.26
CA ILE A 30 7.62 -9.21 15.89
C ILE A 30 6.25 -9.63 15.35
N GLY A 31 5.77 -9.01 14.26
CA GLY A 31 4.49 -9.34 13.64
C GLY A 31 3.29 -8.83 14.44
N GLY A 32 2.37 -9.73 14.76
CA GLY A 32 1.14 -9.42 15.51
C GLY A 32 -0.12 -9.37 14.64
N ASP A 33 0.05 -9.52 13.33
CA ASP A 33 -0.99 -9.52 12.32
C ASP A 33 -1.78 -10.85 12.28
N GLU A 34 -3.01 -10.76 11.79
CA GLU A 34 -3.86 -11.88 11.38
C GLU A 34 -3.88 -13.07 12.36
N ALA A 35 -3.86 -12.80 13.67
CA ALA A 35 -3.90 -13.80 14.71
C ALA A 35 -5.36 -14.14 15.11
N PRO A 36 -6.00 -15.14 14.48
CA PRO A 36 -7.39 -15.49 14.81
C PRO A 36 -7.49 -16.08 16.20
N ARG A 37 -8.33 -15.50 17.05
CA ARG A 37 -8.43 -15.82 18.49
C ARG A 37 -9.38 -16.95 18.80
N SER A 38 -10.08 -17.47 17.78
CA SER A 38 -11.10 -18.53 17.94
C SER A 38 -10.58 -19.81 18.60
N ARG A 39 -9.31 -20.15 18.36
CA ARG A 39 -8.66 -21.29 19.03
C ARG A 39 -8.30 -20.99 20.47
N TRP A 40 -7.91 -19.77 20.80
CA TRP A 40 -7.58 -19.37 22.18
C TRP A 40 -8.81 -19.39 23.08
N ALA A 41 -9.96 -18.96 22.57
CA ALA A 41 -11.24 -19.00 23.27
C ALA A 41 -11.64 -20.45 23.71
N LYS A 42 -11.20 -21.45 22.97
CA LYS A 42 -11.49 -22.86 23.24
C LYS A 42 -10.32 -23.63 23.90
N CYS A 43 -9.16 -23.02 24.04
CA CYS A 43 -7.96 -23.66 24.54
C CYS A 43 -7.89 -23.60 26.08
N PRO A 44 -7.91 -24.70 26.81
CA PRO A 44 -7.88 -24.67 28.29
C PRO A 44 -6.64 -23.94 28.85
N LYS A 45 -5.47 -24.09 28.20
CA LYS A 45 -4.24 -23.44 28.63
C LYS A 45 -4.30 -21.90 28.41
N CYS A 46 -4.88 -21.45 27.28
CA CYS A 46 -5.05 -20.02 27.01
C CYS A 46 -6.06 -19.42 28.00
N GLN A 47 -7.17 -20.10 28.28
CA GLN A 47 -8.15 -19.63 29.26
C GLN A 47 -7.58 -19.60 30.66
N ALA A 48 -6.79 -20.62 31.07
CA ALA A 48 -6.09 -20.60 32.35
C ALA A 48 -5.09 -19.42 32.46
N ARG A 49 -4.37 -19.09 31.39
CA ARG A 49 -3.47 -17.94 31.33
C ARG A 49 -4.25 -16.63 31.48
N ILE A 50 -5.35 -16.47 30.75
CA ILE A 50 -6.24 -15.31 30.84
C ILE A 50 -6.69 -15.08 32.30
N GLN A 51 -7.08 -16.14 32.99
CA GLN A 51 -7.48 -16.07 34.41
C GLN A 51 -6.31 -15.70 35.33
N ALA A 52 -5.16 -16.37 35.13
CA ALA A 52 -3.97 -16.13 35.96
C ALA A 52 -3.42 -14.73 35.85
N GLU A 53 -3.45 -14.13 34.64
CA GLU A 53 -2.98 -12.77 34.39
C GLU A 53 -4.09 -11.72 34.60
N GLY A 54 -5.30 -12.13 34.99
CA GLY A 54 -6.42 -11.23 35.22
C GLY A 54 -6.88 -10.46 33.98
N LEU A 55 -6.71 -11.04 32.78
CA LEU A 55 -7.06 -10.42 31.50
C LEU A 55 -8.57 -10.38 31.32
N LYS A 56 -9.17 -9.20 31.41
CA LYS A 56 -10.63 -9.02 31.38
C LYS A 56 -11.06 -8.35 30.08
N ALA A 57 -12.15 -8.85 29.50
CA ALA A 57 -12.83 -8.17 28.41
C ALA A 57 -13.39 -6.81 28.87
N ASP A 58 -13.46 -5.86 27.94
CA ASP A 58 -14.18 -4.60 28.11
C ASP A 58 -15.13 -4.36 26.93
N LYS A 59 -15.63 -3.13 26.80
CA LYS A 59 -16.55 -2.77 25.68
C LYS A 59 -15.91 -2.82 24.29
N ARG A 60 -14.58 -2.86 24.19
CA ARG A 60 -13.82 -2.75 22.93
C ARG A 60 -12.99 -4.00 22.64
N HIS A 61 -12.57 -4.73 23.66
CA HIS A 61 -11.60 -5.82 23.54
C HIS A 61 -12.08 -7.05 24.29
N THR A 62 -11.87 -8.20 23.68
CA THR A 62 -12.09 -9.51 24.32
C THR A 62 -10.94 -9.86 25.26
N ALA A 63 -11.10 -10.87 26.08
CA ALA A 63 -10.01 -11.40 26.91
C ALA A 63 -8.88 -12.00 26.06
N GLU A 64 -9.22 -12.54 24.89
CA GLU A 64 -8.27 -13.06 23.91
C GLU A 64 -7.47 -11.96 23.22
N ASP A 65 -8.05 -10.77 22.99
CA ASP A 65 -7.29 -9.57 22.52
C ASP A 65 -6.25 -9.19 23.58
N ARG A 66 -6.63 -9.22 24.86
CA ARG A 66 -5.71 -8.98 25.98
C ARG A 66 -4.63 -10.06 26.10
N LEU A 67 -4.94 -11.29 25.72
CA LEU A 67 -3.95 -12.37 25.68
C LEU A 67 -2.90 -12.12 24.59
N GLN A 68 -3.28 -11.56 23.44
CA GLN A 68 -2.30 -11.09 22.45
C GLN A 68 -1.41 -9.98 23.01
N SER A 69 -2.01 -8.99 23.65
CA SER A 69 -1.26 -7.90 24.30
C SER A 69 -0.28 -8.41 25.37
N TYR A 70 -0.69 -9.41 26.15
CA TYR A 70 0.20 -10.09 27.09
C TYR A 70 1.41 -10.72 26.40
N CYS A 71 1.19 -11.43 25.27
CA CYS A 71 2.27 -12.00 24.48
C CYS A 71 3.22 -10.93 23.97
N MET A 72 2.70 -9.87 23.35
CA MET A 72 3.50 -8.77 22.81
C MET A 72 4.31 -8.07 23.92
N THR A 73 3.70 -7.77 25.04
CA THR A 73 4.37 -7.12 26.18
C THR A 73 5.47 -8.02 26.78
N ARG A 74 5.26 -9.32 26.83
CA ARG A 74 6.28 -10.25 27.32
C ARG A 74 7.50 -10.30 26.40
N ILE A 75 7.28 -10.36 25.09
CA ILE A 75 8.37 -10.34 24.10
C ILE A 75 9.05 -8.95 24.09
N GLU A 76 8.31 -7.85 24.22
CA GLU A 76 8.88 -6.52 24.39
C GLU A 76 9.85 -6.48 25.56
N LYS A 77 9.41 -6.93 26.77
CA LYS A 77 10.27 -6.96 27.97
C LYS A 77 11.55 -7.74 27.74
N PHE A 78 11.44 -8.90 27.09
CA PHE A 78 12.59 -9.71 26.74
C PHE A 78 13.55 -8.96 25.80
N LEU A 79 13.03 -8.40 24.70
CA LEU A 79 13.85 -7.65 23.74
C LEU A 79 14.43 -6.35 24.32
N ASN A 80 13.68 -5.64 25.18
CA ASN A 80 14.20 -4.47 25.89
C ASN A 80 15.38 -4.84 26.81
N SER A 81 15.37 -6.02 27.45
CA SER A 81 16.49 -6.52 28.26
C SER A 81 17.76 -6.78 27.42
N LYS A 82 17.59 -6.95 26.10
CA LYS A 82 18.67 -7.08 25.11
C LYS A 82 19.02 -5.74 24.45
N GLY A 83 18.47 -4.61 24.91
CA GLY A 83 18.67 -3.29 24.32
C GLY A 83 17.98 -3.10 22.96
N ARG A 84 16.95 -3.91 22.66
CA ARG A 84 16.16 -3.84 21.42
C ARG A 84 14.78 -3.26 21.69
N GLN A 85 14.17 -2.73 20.64
CA GLN A 85 12.81 -2.19 20.65
C GLN A 85 11.95 -2.95 19.64
N ILE A 86 10.68 -3.20 19.98
CA ILE A 86 9.78 -3.92 19.08
C ILE A 86 9.13 -3.00 18.05
N ILE A 87 8.86 -3.58 16.87
CA ILE A 87 7.88 -3.08 15.91
C ILE A 87 6.80 -4.16 15.78
N GLY A 88 5.55 -3.77 15.69
CA GLY A 88 4.45 -4.70 15.37
C GLY A 88 3.48 -4.10 14.39
N TRP A 89 2.75 -4.96 13.67
CA TRP A 89 1.64 -4.52 12.82
C TRP A 89 0.54 -3.86 13.65
N ASP A 90 -0.31 -3.08 13.04
CA ASP A 90 -1.30 -2.26 13.77
C ASP A 90 -2.35 -3.06 14.55
N GLU A 91 -2.42 -4.38 14.37
CA GLU A 91 -3.21 -5.28 15.23
C GLU A 91 -2.73 -5.33 16.67
N ILE A 92 -1.50 -4.95 16.97
CA ILE A 92 -1.03 -4.82 18.36
C ILE A 92 -1.78 -3.73 19.14
N LEU A 93 -2.51 -2.86 18.44
CA LEU A 93 -3.42 -1.87 19.04
C LEU A 93 -4.77 -2.47 19.46
N GLU A 94 -5.03 -3.74 19.13
CA GLU A 94 -6.22 -4.47 19.53
C GLU A 94 -6.02 -5.08 20.92
N GLY A 95 -6.24 -4.29 21.93
CA GLY A 95 -5.96 -4.60 23.34
C GLY A 95 -5.14 -3.47 23.96
N ASP A 96 -4.22 -3.81 24.86
CA ASP A 96 -3.27 -2.85 25.40
C ASP A 96 -1.97 -2.93 24.61
N VAL A 97 -1.59 -1.84 23.98
CA VAL A 97 -0.31 -1.76 23.28
C VAL A 97 0.86 -1.79 24.28
N ALA A 98 1.92 -2.53 23.96
CA ALA A 98 3.12 -2.58 24.77
C ALA A 98 3.79 -1.18 24.84
N PRO A 99 4.29 -0.74 26.00
CA PRO A 99 4.59 0.69 26.29
C PRO A 99 5.59 1.34 25.32
N ASN A 100 6.58 0.59 24.82
CA ASN A 100 7.63 1.12 23.95
C ASN A 100 7.51 0.59 22.52
N ALA A 101 6.36 0.00 22.15
CA ALA A 101 6.17 -0.55 20.82
C ALA A 101 6.09 0.54 19.77
N THR A 102 6.80 0.35 18.65
CA THR A 102 6.57 1.07 17.41
C THR A 102 5.50 0.35 16.60
N VAL A 103 4.55 1.08 16.05
CA VAL A 103 3.42 0.52 15.30
C VAL A 103 3.65 0.68 13.80
N MET A 104 3.58 -0.43 13.06
CA MET A 104 3.59 -0.41 11.59
C MET A 104 2.15 -0.52 11.09
N SER A 105 1.64 0.56 10.47
CA SER A 105 0.24 0.69 10.09
C SER A 105 0.04 0.25 8.64
N TRP A 106 -0.56 -0.93 8.43
CA TRP A 106 -0.76 -1.52 7.10
C TRP A 106 -2.23 -1.57 6.64
N ARG A 107 -3.18 -1.71 7.57
CA ARG A 107 -4.63 -1.73 7.28
C ARG A 107 -5.20 -0.32 6.99
N GLY A 108 -4.45 0.51 6.30
CA GLY A 108 -4.72 1.92 6.09
C GLY A 108 -3.93 2.80 7.06
N THR A 109 -4.30 4.08 7.14
CA THR A 109 -3.59 5.07 7.98
C THR A 109 -4.15 5.18 9.40
N SER A 110 -5.36 4.67 9.64
CA SER A 110 -6.09 4.85 10.91
C SER A 110 -5.37 4.26 12.13
N GLY A 111 -4.72 3.10 11.97
CA GLY A 111 -3.90 2.47 13.02
C GLY A 111 -2.74 3.36 13.43
N GLY A 112 -1.99 3.88 12.45
CA GLY A 112 -0.88 4.80 12.69
C GLY A 112 -1.32 6.10 13.33
N ILE A 113 -2.42 6.71 12.86
CA ILE A 113 -3.00 7.91 13.48
C ILE A 113 -3.37 7.65 14.95
N LYS A 114 -4.00 6.49 15.22
CA LYS A 114 -4.33 6.09 16.60
C LYS A 114 -3.06 5.93 17.45
N ALA A 115 -2.04 5.26 16.95
CA ALA A 115 -0.78 5.03 17.65
C ALA A 115 -0.05 6.36 17.96
N ALA A 116 0.09 7.24 16.96
CA ALA A 116 0.71 8.57 17.15
C ALA A 116 -0.01 9.43 18.21
N ARG A 117 -1.35 9.38 18.21
CA ARG A 117 -2.16 10.06 19.23
C ARG A 117 -1.97 9.50 20.65
N LEU A 118 -1.56 8.25 20.77
CA LEU A 118 -1.22 7.59 22.02
C LEU A 118 0.25 7.80 22.43
N GLY A 119 1.05 8.46 21.60
CA GLY A 119 2.47 8.73 21.84
C GLY A 119 3.40 7.59 21.44
N HIS A 120 2.95 6.67 20.58
CA HIS A 120 3.79 5.62 20.01
C HIS A 120 4.39 6.05 18.68
N ASP A 121 5.64 5.68 18.44
CA ASP A 121 6.27 5.85 17.15
C ASP A 121 5.60 4.96 16.08
N VAL A 122 5.55 5.44 14.85
CA VAL A 122 4.78 4.85 13.76
C VAL A 122 5.60 4.78 12.48
N ILE A 123 5.48 3.67 11.77
CA ILE A 123 5.87 3.54 10.37
C ILE A 123 4.59 3.37 9.55
N MET A 124 4.36 4.28 8.59
CA MET A 124 3.20 4.22 7.71
C MET A 124 3.50 3.31 6.51
N THR A 125 2.73 2.23 6.40
CA THR A 125 2.79 1.31 5.26
C THR A 125 1.39 0.89 4.80
N PRO A 126 0.46 1.85 4.63
CA PRO A 126 -0.93 1.54 4.32
C PRO A 126 -1.03 0.82 2.97
N ASN A 127 -1.69 -0.35 2.97
CA ASN A 127 -1.76 -1.24 1.81
C ASN A 127 -2.27 -0.55 0.54
N VAL A 128 -3.25 0.34 0.68
CA VAL A 128 -3.83 1.10 -0.44
C VAL A 128 -2.89 2.14 -1.07
N TYR A 129 -1.69 2.35 -0.50
CA TYR A 129 -0.66 3.26 -1.03
C TYR A 129 0.70 2.58 -1.19
N CYS A 130 1.02 1.60 -0.34
CA CYS A 130 2.37 1.11 -0.11
C CYS A 130 2.58 -0.37 -0.38
N TYR A 131 1.54 -1.13 -0.79
CA TYR A 131 1.71 -2.53 -1.16
C TYR A 131 2.06 -2.63 -2.64
N PHE A 132 3.35 -2.87 -2.90
CA PHE A 132 3.89 -2.91 -4.26
C PHE A 132 3.77 -4.29 -4.91
N ASP A 133 3.20 -5.25 -4.23
CA ASP A 133 2.69 -6.51 -4.78
C ASP A 133 1.30 -6.36 -5.43
N TYR A 134 0.62 -5.20 -5.25
CA TYR A 134 -0.62 -4.86 -5.96
C TYR A 134 -0.33 -4.37 -7.38
N PHE A 135 -1.28 -4.54 -8.29
CA PHE A 135 -1.15 -4.10 -9.68
C PHE A 135 -0.99 -2.58 -9.81
N GLN A 136 -0.24 -2.18 -10.83
CA GLN A 136 -0.04 -0.77 -11.18
C GLN A 136 -1.06 -0.24 -12.19
N THR A 137 -1.81 -1.14 -12.83
CA THR A 137 -2.87 -0.85 -13.78
C THR A 137 -4.19 -1.49 -13.35
N ALA A 138 -5.30 -0.91 -13.79
CA ALA A 138 -6.63 -1.49 -13.61
C ALA A 138 -6.95 -2.57 -14.66
N ASP A 139 -6.33 -2.50 -15.85
CA ASP A 139 -6.41 -3.53 -16.87
C ASP A 139 -5.33 -4.60 -16.62
N THR A 140 -5.73 -5.65 -15.93
CA THR A 140 -4.81 -6.73 -15.50
C THR A 140 -4.69 -7.89 -16.47
N LYS A 141 -5.29 -7.78 -17.68
CA LYS A 141 -5.37 -8.87 -18.63
C LYS A 141 -4.00 -9.39 -19.08
N ASP A 142 -3.06 -8.49 -19.29
CA ASP A 142 -1.72 -8.78 -19.78
C ASP A 142 -0.66 -8.67 -18.65
N GLU A 143 -1.12 -8.51 -17.39
CA GLU A 143 -0.22 -8.42 -16.23
C GLU A 143 0.32 -9.79 -15.82
N PRO A 144 1.53 -9.82 -15.21
CA PRO A 144 2.00 -11.00 -14.52
C PRO A 144 1.03 -11.43 -13.41
N LEU A 145 1.04 -12.74 -13.07
CA LEU A 145 0.23 -13.23 -11.96
C LEU A 145 0.54 -12.43 -10.67
N GLY A 146 -0.49 -11.93 -10.02
CA GLY A 146 -0.39 -11.14 -8.78
C GLY A 146 -1.50 -11.44 -7.80
N ILE A 147 -1.38 -10.92 -6.59
CA ILE A 147 -2.37 -11.12 -5.51
C ILE A 147 -3.67 -10.33 -5.74
N GLY A 148 -3.67 -9.38 -6.65
CA GLY A 148 -4.76 -8.43 -6.86
C GLY A 148 -4.43 -7.04 -6.32
N GLY A 149 -5.48 -6.27 -6.00
CA GLY A 149 -5.33 -4.88 -5.55
C GLY A 149 -4.92 -3.92 -6.68
N TYR A 150 -4.95 -2.61 -6.39
CA TYR A 150 -4.59 -1.59 -7.37
C TYR A 150 -3.91 -0.40 -6.68
N VAL A 151 -2.64 -0.19 -6.96
CA VAL A 151 -1.82 0.90 -6.41
C VAL A 151 -0.96 1.50 -7.53
N PRO A 152 -1.50 2.43 -8.34
CA PRO A 152 -0.73 3.13 -9.37
C PRO A 152 0.23 4.16 -8.76
N VAL A 153 1.14 4.67 -9.56
CA VAL A 153 2.15 5.69 -9.17
C VAL A 153 1.50 6.92 -8.52
N GLU A 154 0.40 7.41 -9.09
CA GLU A 154 -0.35 8.55 -8.55
C GLU A 154 -0.86 8.29 -7.13
N LYS A 155 -1.37 7.07 -6.88
CA LYS A 155 -1.85 6.67 -5.57
C LYS A 155 -0.73 6.67 -4.53
N VAL A 156 0.43 6.12 -4.87
CA VAL A 156 1.62 6.18 -4.00
C VAL A 156 2.00 7.62 -3.70
N TYR A 157 2.09 8.47 -4.72
CA TYR A 157 2.46 9.89 -4.57
C TYR A 157 1.47 10.68 -3.71
N SER A 158 0.19 10.31 -3.72
CA SER A 158 -0.86 10.98 -2.95
C SER A 158 -0.78 10.73 -1.44
N LEU A 159 0.03 9.77 -0.98
CA LEU A 159 0.19 9.51 0.45
C LEU A 159 0.71 10.74 1.18
N ASP A 160 0.01 11.13 2.24
CA ASP A 160 0.51 12.03 3.28
C ASP A 160 0.59 11.23 4.60
N PRO A 161 1.81 10.85 5.02
CA PRO A 161 1.99 10.05 6.23
C PRO A 161 1.54 10.75 7.52
N THR A 162 1.42 12.07 7.49
CA THR A 162 1.10 12.91 8.66
C THR A 162 -0.33 13.46 8.64
N ALA A 163 -1.10 13.14 7.62
CA ALA A 163 -2.48 13.62 7.49
C ALA A 163 -3.31 13.36 8.76
N SER A 164 -4.12 14.35 9.15
CA SER A 164 -5.01 14.30 10.32
C SER A 164 -4.30 14.24 11.69
N LEU A 165 -3.02 14.57 11.74
CA LEU A 165 -2.24 14.71 12.97
C LEU A 165 -1.92 16.19 13.23
N THR A 166 -1.77 16.55 14.51
CA THR A 166 -1.15 17.83 14.90
C THR A 166 0.36 17.72 14.73
N ASP A 167 1.06 18.88 14.68
CA ASP A 167 2.53 18.92 14.58
C ASP A 167 3.23 18.10 15.67
N GLU A 168 2.67 18.09 16.88
CA GLU A 168 3.21 17.32 17.99
C GLU A 168 3.02 15.81 17.78
N GLN A 169 1.86 15.40 17.32
CA GLN A 169 1.56 13.99 17.02
C GLN A 169 2.34 13.51 15.80
N ALA A 170 2.55 14.36 14.80
CA ALA A 170 3.31 14.05 13.59
C ALA A 170 4.79 13.72 13.88
N LYS A 171 5.34 14.19 14.99
CA LYS A 171 6.72 13.82 15.43
C LYS A 171 6.89 12.34 15.70
N HIS A 172 5.81 11.61 15.96
CA HIS A 172 5.83 10.17 16.13
C HIS A 172 5.86 9.40 14.79
N ILE A 173 5.63 10.06 13.65
CA ILE A 173 5.73 9.41 12.35
C ILE A 173 7.19 9.34 11.94
N LEU A 174 7.78 8.14 12.05
CA LEU A 174 9.18 7.91 11.68
C LEU A 174 9.39 7.95 10.16
N GLY A 175 8.34 7.66 9.39
CA GLY A 175 8.34 7.67 7.93
C GLY A 175 7.32 6.72 7.34
N ALA A 176 7.51 6.42 6.05
CA ALA A 176 6.71 5.47 5.30
C ALA A 176 7.57 4.34 4.73
N GLN A 177 6.96 3.19 4.47
CA GLN A 177 7.60 2.03 3.89
C GLN A 177 6.69 1.40 2.84
N ALA A 178 7.24 0.91 1.74
CA ALA A 178 6.52 0.02 0.85
C ALA A 178 6.80 -1.45 1.21
N ASN A 179 5.79 -2.30 1.04
CA ASN A 179 5.91 -3.74 1.16
C ASN A 179 5.78 -4.38 -0.22
N LEU A 180 6.61 -5.39 -0.46
CA LEU A 180 6.55 -6.22 -1.66
C LEU A 180 6.49 -7.68 -1.21
N TRP A 181 5.29 -8.21 -1.06
CA TRP A 181 5.06 -9.61 -0.72
C TRP A 181 5.27 -10.48 -1.95
N THR A 182 5.98 -11.58 -1.81
CA THR A 182 6.53 -12.31 -2.95
C THR A 182 5.85 -13.64 -3.25
N GLU A 183 4.63 -13.85 -2.77
CA GLU A 183 3.85 -15.06 -3.02
C GLU A 183 3.70 -15.38 -4.51
N TYR A 184 3.61 -14.32 -5.33
CA TYR A 184 3.46 -14.42 -6.79
C TYR A 184 4.65 -13.85 -7.57
N ILE A 185 5.72 -13.41 -6.87
CA ILE A 185 6.88 -12.74 -7.48
C ILE A 185 8.08 -13.65 -7.37
N ALA A 186 8.40 -14.34 -8.46
CA ALA A 186 9.41 -15.41 -8.47
C ALA A 186 10.79 -14.99 -8.99
N THR A 187 10.91 -13.84 -9.67
CA THR A 187 12.16 -13.41 -10.32
C THR A 187 12.51 -11.96 -9.99
N THR A 188 13.77 -11.60 -10.15
CA THR A 188 14.26 -10.23 -9.96
C THR A 188 13.60 -9.26 -10.96
N GLU A 189 13.42 -9.68 -12.21
CA GLU A 189 12.77 -8.88 -13.24
C GLU A 189 11.31 -8.57 -12.86
N HIS A 190 10.62 -9.52 -12.19
CA HIS A 190 9.26 -9.27 -11.68
C HIS A 190 9.29 -8.31 -10.47
N VAL A 191 10.29 -8.41 -9.59
CA VAL A 191 10.50 -7.43 -8.50
C VAL A 191 10.67 -6.03 -9.08
N GLU A 192 11.56 -5.84 -10.06
CA GLU A 192 11.80 -4.56 -10.71
C GLU A 192 10.52 -3.99 -11.32
N TYR A 193 9.77 -4.83 -12.05
CA TYR A 193 8.49 -4.46 -12.65
C TYR A 193 7.50 -3.96 -11.61
N MET A 194 7.34 -4.67 -10.50
CA MET A 194 6.37 -4.33 -9.45
C MET A 194 6.78 -3.09 -8.65
N VAL A 195 8.08 -2.86 -8.46
CA VAL A 195 8.59 -1.76 -7.64
C VAL A 195 8.74 -0.46 -8.44
N LEU A 196 9.20 -0.54 -9.69
CA LEU A 196 9.49 0.64 -10.50
C LEU A 196 8.33 1.00 -11.43
N PRO A 197 7.98 2.29 -11.55
CA PRO A 197 8.61 3.47 -10.96
C PRO A 197 7.98 3.90 -9.62
N ARG A 198 7.10 3.12 -8.98
CA ARG A 198 6.40 3.49 -7.73
C ARG A 198 7.36 3.85 -6.60
N MET A 199 8.53 3.21 -6.54
CA MET A 199 9.58 3.56 -5.55
C MET A 199 10.01 5.02 -5.67
N ALA A 200 10.08 5.59 -6.88
CA ALA A 200 10.42 7.00 -7.07
C ALA A 200 9.34 7.92 -6.46
N ALA A 201 8.06 7.56 -6.63
CA ALA A 201 6.96 8.30 -6.01
C ALA A 201 7.03 8.25 -4.48
N LEU A 202 7.26 7.07 -3.91
CA LEU A 202 7.40 6.93 -2.46
C LEU A 202 8.64 7.67 -1.94
N ALA A 203 9.76 7.64 -2.65
CA ALA A 203 10.95 8.40 -2.28
C ALA A 203 10.66 9.89 -2.20
N GLU A 204 9.93 10.45 -3.18
CA GLU A 204 9.56 11.87 -3.14
C GLU A 204 8.58 12.18 -1.98
N VAL A 205 7.64 11.30 -1.67
CA VAL A 205 6.78 11.41 -0.49
C VAL A 205 7.60 11.47 0.81
N GLN A 206 8.67 10.68 0.91
CA GLN A 206 9.52 10.63 2.10
C GLN A 206 10.47 11.82 2.25
N TRP A 207 10.91 12.42 1.14
CA TRP A 207 11.90 13.50 1.14
C TRP A 207 11.30 14.90 0.99
N THR A 208 10.02 14.99 0.63
CA THR A 208 9.34 16.26 0.35
C THR A 208 8.24 16.51 1.38
N GLN A 209 8.23 17.71 1.95
CA GLN A 209 7.15 18.11 2.84
C GLN A 209 5.80 18.08 2.11
N PRO A 210 4.70 17.66 2.74
CA PRO A 210 3.41 17.45 2.07
C PRO A 210 2.94 18.66 1.26
N GLU A 211 3.08 19.87 1.80
CA GLU A 211 2.67 21.13 1.16
C GLU A 211 3.55 21.56 -0.03
N LYS A 212 4.68 20.89 -0.22
CA LYS A 212 5.62 21.15 -1.35
C LYS A 212 5.53 20.09 -2.43
N LYS A 213 4.72 19.06 -2.24
CA LYS A 213 4.53 18.02 -3.25
C LYS A 213 3.78 18.57 -4.45
N ASP A 214 4.31 18.31 -5.65
CA ASP A 214 3.71 18.68 -6.93
C ASP A 214 3.76 17.46 -7.87
N TYR A 215 2.62 16.81 -8.05
CA TYR A 215 2.52 15.62 -8.89
C TYR A 215 2.80 15.94 -10.37
N ALA A 216 2.41 17.11 -10.85
CA ALA A 216 2.67 17.50 -12.23
C ALA A 216 4.18 17.71 -12.47
N ASP A 217 4.89 18.31 -11.53
CA ASP A 217 6.34 18.42 -11.59
C ASP A 217 7.03 17.06 -11.47
N PHE A 218 6.58 16.20 -10.56
CA PHE A 218 7.10 14.84 -10.42
C PHE A 218 6.97 14.06 -11.75
N THR A 219 5.78 14.06 -12.35
CA THR A 219 5.53 13.33 -13.60
C THR A 219 6.30 13.91 -14.79
N ARG A 220 6.56 15.22 -14.81
CA ARG A 220 7.41 15.87 -15.81
C ARG A 220 8.88 15.41 -15.72
N ARG A 221 9.37 15.08 -14.53
CA ARG A 221 10.75 14.60 -14.29
C ARG A 221 10.89 13.08 -14.46
N LEU A 222 9.82 12.33 -14.29
CA LEU A 222 9.83 10.86 -14.26
C LEU A 222 10.39 10.23 -15.55
N PRO A 223 10.07 10.70 -16.78
CA PRO A 223 10.65 10.14 -18.00
C PRO A 223 12.18 10.10 -17.99
N ARG A 224 12.83 11.14 -17.43
CA ARG A 224 14.29 11.16 -17.30
C ARG A 224 14.83 10.05 -16.40
N LEU A 225 14.14 9.71 -15.33
CA LEU A 225 14.49 8.58 -14.47
C LEU A 225 14.26 7.25 -15.19
N MET A 226 13.19 7.14 -15.97
CA MET A 226 12.89 5.91 -16.72
C MET A 226 13.91 5.66 -17.86
N GLU A 227 14.49 6.72 -18.45
CA GLU A 227 15.65 6.57 -19.35
C GLU A 227 16.86 5.95 -18.65
N LEU A 228 17.09 6.28 -17.37
CA LEU A 228 18.16 5.65 -16.58
C LEU A 228 17.85 4.18 -16.32
N TYR A 229 16.60 3.83 -15.97
CA TYR A 229 16.19 2.43 -15.82
C TYR A 229 16.40 1.64 -17.11
N GLN A 230 16.02 2.21 -18.25
CA GLN A 230 16.24 1.57 -19.55
C GLN A 230 17.72 1.38 -19.88
N ARG A 231 18.56 2.40 -19.63
CA ARG A 231 20.02 2.32 -19.84
C ARG A 231 20.65 1.23 -18.99
N ASP A 232 20.19 1.08 -17.74
CA ASP A 232 20.74 0.14 -16.79
C ASP A 232 20.07 -1.26 -16.91
N GLY A 233 19.20 -1.46 -17.93
CA GLY A 233 18.58 -2.74 -18.25
C GLY A 233 17.51 -3.19 -17.24
N MET A 234 16.99 -2.30 -16.43
CA MET A 234 15.94 -2.62 -15.45
C MET A 234 14.59 -2.86 -16.12
N ASN A 235 13.85 -3.85 -15.61
CA ASN A 235 12.48 -4.13 -16.03
C ASN A 235 11.50 -3.29 -15.20
N TYR A 236 11.03 -2.18 -15.74
CA TYR A 236 10.10 -1.27 -15.05
C TYR A 236 8.73 -1.23 -15.74
N ALA A 237 7.66 -1.04 -14.97
CA ALA A 237 6.31 -0.88 -15.51
C ALA A 237 6.15 0.46 -16.22
N LYS A 238 5.41 0.47 -17.33
CA LYS A 238 5.20 1.65 -18.19
C LYS A 238 3.79 2.23 -18.07
N HIS A 239 2.96 1.73 -17.17
CA HIS A 239 1.55 2.11 -17.00
C HIS A 239 1.33 3.60 -16.72
N ILE A 240 2.35 4.30 -16.23
CA ILE A 240 2.30 5.76 -16.07
C ILE A 240 2.06 6.48 -17.41
N PHE A 241 2.37 5.83 -18.52
CA PHE A 241 2.16 6.33 -19.87
C PHE A 241 0.82 5.92 -20.49
N ASP A 242 0.04 5.08 -19.81
CA ASP A 242 -1.26 4.64 -20.30
C ASP A 242 -2.24 5.81 -20.41
N ILE A 243 -3.22 5.63 -21.28
CA ILE A 243 -4.25 6.66 -21.50
C ILE A 243 -5.17 6.68 -20.28
N GLN A 244 -5.28 7.84 -19.67
CA GLN A 244 -6.28 8.09 -18.64
C GLN A 244 -7.56 8.58 -19.31
N ALA A 245 -8.68 7.90 -19.05
CA ALA A 245 -9.98 8.25 -19.56
C ALA A 245 -10.90 8.71 -18.43
N GLU A 246 -11.50 9.87 -18.58
CA GLU A 246 -12.54 10.39 -17.69
C GLU A 246 -13.86 10.43 -18.45
N PHE A 247 -14.93 9.97 -17.82
CA PHE A 247 -16.27 9.96 -18.39
C PHE A 247 -17.17 10.87 -17.58
N THR A 248 -17.80 11.83 -18.25
CA THR A 248 -18.82 12.72 -17.65
C THR A 248 -20.12 12.57 -18.42
N THR A 249 -21.26 12.62 -17.72
CA THR A 249 -22.59 12.66 -18.34
C THR A 249 -23.09 14.09 -18.38
N THR A 250 -23.49 14.54 -19.54
CA THR A 250 -24.22 15.81 -19.68
C THR A 250 -25.71 15.51 -19.70
N GLN A 251 -26.50 16.29 -18.91
CA GLN A 251 -27.95 16.18 -18.85
C GLN A 251 -28.63 16.93 -20.04
N GLU A 252 -28.05 16.93 -21.22
CA GLU A 252 -28.79 17.37 -22.38
C GLU A 252 -29.82 16.29 -22.72
N GLU A 253 -31.07 16.57 -22.45
CA GLU A 253 -32.22 15.76 -22.87
C GLU A 253 -32.19 15.65 -24.40
N THR A 254 -31.81 14.49 -24.88
CA THR A 254 -32.09 14.10 -26.26
C THR A 254 -33.56 13.66 -26.34
N GLU A 255 -34.20 13.77 -27.51
CA GLU A 255 -35.58 13.31 -27.72
C GLU A 255 -35.83 11.83 -27.33
N GLU A 256 -34.73 11.05 -27.12
CA GLU A 256 -34.78 9.64 -26.68
C GLU A 256 -34.48 9.45 -25.19
N GLY A 257 -34.32 10.52 -24.39
CA GLY A 257 -34.13 10.44 -22.92
C GLY A 257 -32.74 9.91 -22.46
N ASN A 258 -31.79 9.70 -23.37
CA ASN A 258 -30.46 9.24 -23.07
C ASN A 258 -29.49 10.42 -23.03
N GLY A 259 -28.87 10.66 -21.85
CA GLY A 259 -27.83 11.68 -21.72
C GLY A 259 -26.60 11.36 -22.60
N THR A 260 -25.87 12.41 -23.01
CA THR A 260 -24.61 12.25 -23.73
C THR A 260 -23.50 11.94 -22.73
N VAL A 261 -22.74 10.86 -22.96
CA VAL A 261 -21.50 10.59 -22.26
C VAL A 261 -20.36 11.30 -23.00
N VAL A 262 -19.55 12.05 -22.28
CA VAL A 262 -18.37 12.70 -22.83
C VAL A 262 -17.13 12.02 -22.26
N ALA A 263 -16.30 11.44 -23.15
CA ALA A 263 -15.02 10.87 -22.79
C ALA A 263 -13.88 11.87 -23.03
N THR A 264 -13.09 12.12 -22.00
CA THR A 264 -11.87 12.93 -22.09
C THR A 264 -10.65 12.03 -21.93
N LEU A 265 -9.73 12.10 -22.89
CA LEU A 265 -8.53 11.27 -22.91
C LEU A 265 -7.30 12.12 -22.64
N ARG A 266 -6.40 11.62 -21.81
CA ARG A 266 -5.11 12.28 -21.57
C ARG A 266 -3.99 11.26 -21.42
N THR A 267 -2.77 11.67 -21.75
CA THR A 267 -1.54 10.97 -21.42
C THR A 267 -0.64 11.91 -20.63
N ILE A 268 0.21 11.36 -19.77
CA ILE A 268 1.06 12.14 -18.88
C ILE A 268 2.07 13.02 -19.62
N ASP A 269 2.48 12.59 -20.80
CA ASP A 269 3.49 13.20 -21.66
C ASP A 269 2.88 13.91 -22.90
N ASN A 270 1.55 14.05 -22.93
CA ASN A 270 0.81 14.61 -24.06
C ASN A 270 1.07 13.88 -25.39
N ALA A 271 1.33 12.58 -25.34
CA ALA A 271 1.52 11.79 -26.55
C ALA A 271 0.28 11.83 -27.46
N PRO A 272 0.44 11.75 -28.78
CA PRO A 272 -0.69 11.69 -29.72
C PRO A 272 -1.57 10.47 -29.44
N VAL A 273 -2.86 10.69 -29.17
CA VAL A 273 -3.87 9.66 -28.94
C VAL A 273 -4.74 9.51 -30.18
N TYR A 274 -4.97 8.27 -30.60
CA TYR A 274 -5.90 7.90 -31.67
C TYR A 274 -6.97 6.98 -31.10
N TYR A 275 -8.21 7.09 -31.60
CA TYR A 275 -9.32 6.32 -31.06
C TYR A 275 -10.30 5.84 -32.14
N THR A 276 -11.09 4.83 -31.77
CA THR A 276 -12.24 4.32 -32.50
C THR A 276 -13.44 4.22 -31.55
N LEU A 277 -14.67 4.19 -32.10
CA LEU A 277 -15.92 4.03 -31.34
C LEU A 277 -16.68 2.74 -31.69
N ASP A 278 -16.14 1.93 -32.57
CA ASP A 278 -16.73 0.70 -33.12
C ASP A 278 -16.02 -0.56 -32.59
N GLY A 279 -15.12 -0.42 -31.62
CA GLY A 279 -14.36 -1.53 -31.05
C GLY A 279 -13.22 -2.05 -31.91
N THR A 280 -12.96 -1.43 -33.07
CA THR A 280 -11.77 -1.78 -33.85
C THR A 280 -10.49 -1.25 -33.21
N GLU A 281 -9.36 -1.93 -33.44
CA GLU A 281 -8.07 -1.52 -32.90
C GLU A 281 -7.61 -0.21 -33.54
N PRO A 282 -7.38 0.89 -32.78
CA PRO A 282 -6.99 2.16 -33.35
C PRO A 282 -5.54 2.15 -33.87
N THR A 283 -5.33 2.90 -34.96
CA THR A 283 -4.02 3.09 -35.60
C THR A 283 -3.78 4.58 -35.88
N THR A 284 -2.64 4.95 -36.46
CA THR A 284 -2.37 6.33 -36.92
C THR A 284 -3.32 6.82 -38.03
N ALA A 285 -4.06 5.91 -38.68
CA ALA A 285 -5.11 6.24 -39.64
C ALA A 285 -6.48 6.47 -38.98
N SER A 286 -6.64 6.11 -37.71
CA SER A 286 -7.86 6.33 -36.94
C SER A 286 -8.02 7.80 -36.54
N GLN A 287 -9.16 8.16 -35.96
CA GLN A 287 -9.42 9.52 -35.54
C GLN A 287 -8.43 9.94 -34.44
N ARG A 288 -7.73 11.06 -34.67
CA ARG A 288 -6.83 11.62 -33.66
C ARG A 288 -7.64 12.43 -32.64
N TYR A 289 -7.38 12.17 -31.36
CA TYR A 289 -7.93 12.97 -30.29
C TYR A 289 -7.34 14.39 -30.30
N ASN A 290 -8.20 15.40 -30.23
CA ASN A 290 -7.83 16.80 -30.37
C ASN A 290 -7.83 17.59 -29.04
N GLY A 291 -8.00 16.88 -27.90
CA GLY A 291 -8.08 17.50 -26.59
C GLY A 291 -9.50 17.94 -26.16
N THR A 292 -10.49 17.84 -27.05
CA THR A 292 -11.90 18.09 -26.69
C THR A 292 -12.60 16.78 -26.38
N GLY A 293 -13.60 16.81 -25.48
CA GLY A 293 -14.33 15.61 -25.11
C GLY A 293 -14.98 14.90 -26.30
N ILE A 294 -14.94 13.57 -26.33
CA ILE A 294 -15.58 12.72 -27.34
C ILE A 294 -17.03 12.53 -26.89
N ALA A 295 -17.98 13.11 -27.62
CA ALA A 295 -19.39 12.96 -27.32
C ALA A 295 -19.91 11.60 -27.79
N ILE A 296 -20.34 10.75 -26.88
CA ILE A 296 -20.91 9.41 -27.13
C ILE A 296 -22.42 9.50 -26.84
N ARG A 297 -23.22 9.43 -27.89
CA ARG A 297 -24.68 9.62 -27.85
C ARG A 297 -25.46 8.30 -27.97
N GLN A 298 -24.78 7.23 -28.26
CA GLN A 298 -25.34 5.87 -28.38
C GLN A 298 -24.32 4.86 -27.83
N SER A 299 -24.75 3.61 -27.62
CA SER A 299 -23.83 2.55 -27.20
C SER A 299 -22.65 2.45 -28.15
N ALA A 300 -21.43 2.51 -27.62
CA ALA A 300 -20.19 2.46 -28.38
C ALA A 300 -19.10 1.68 -27.61
N ASP A 301 -18.20 1.07 -28.36
CA ASP A 301 -16.98 0.46 -27.83
C ASP A 301 -15.80 1.38 -28.14
N LEU A 302 -15.45 2.25 -27.16
CA LEU A 302 -14.33 3.18 -27.28
C LEU A 302 -13.02 2.46 -27.06
N ARG A 303 -12.16 2.45 -28.09
CA ARG A 303 -10.77 2.03 -27.96
C ARG A 303 -9.85 3.19 -28.28
N ALA A 304 -8.74 3.27 -27.55
CA ALA A 304 -7.76 4.33 -27.73
C ALA A 304 -6.32 3.80 -27.65
N VAL A 305 -5.40 4.44 -28.35
CA VAL A 305 -3.98 4.12 -28.32
C VAL A 305 -3.16 5.41 -28.35
N ALA A 306 -2.16 5.52 -27.46
CA ALA A 306 -1.14 6.56 -27.54
C ALA A 306 0.07 6.01 -28.33
N ILE A 307 0.58 6.82 -29.26
CA ILE A 307 1.68 6.39 -30.12
C ILE A 307 2.89 7.26 -29.83
N ARG A 308 4.00 6.59 -29.50
CA ARG A 308 5.30 7.18 -29.18
C ARG A 308 6.39 6.59 -30.05
N PRO A 309 7.55 7.28 -30.22
CA PRO A 309 8.68 6.74 -30.98
C PRO A 309 9.16 5.38 -30.43
N GLU A 310 9.12 5.19 -29.12
CA GLU A 310 9.55 3.99 -28.41
C GLU A 310 8.47 2.90 -28.31
N GLY A 311 7.25 3.16 -28.73
CA GLY A 311 6.17 2.17 -28.73
C GLY A 311 4.77 2.72 -28.52
N ARG A 312 3.81 1.80 -28.31
CA ARG A 312 2.38 2.07 -28.12
C ARG A 312 2.00 1.85 -26.66
N SER A 313 1.06 2.63 -26.13
CA SER A 313 0.37 2.35 -24.87
C SER A 313 -1.15 2.54 -25.03
N LYS A 314 -1.90 1.71 -24.32
CA LYS A 314 -3.37 1.70 -24.32
C LYS A 314 -3.93 2.68 -23.32
#